data_4b62a5da5168bc40de8a44cc5d382a90
#
_entry.id   4b62a5da5168bc40de8a44cc5d382a90
#
_cell.length_a   1.000
_cell.length_b   1.000
_cell.length_c   1.000
_cell.angle_alpha   90.00
_cell.angle_beta   90.00
_cell.angle_gamma   90.00
#
_symmetry.space_group_name_H-M   'P 1'
#
loop_
_entity.id
_entity.type
_entity.pdbx_description
1 polymer ?
#
loop_
_entity_poly.entity_id
_entity_poly.type
_entity_poly.pdbx_seq_one_letter_code
_entity_poly.pdbx_strand_id
1 'polypeptide(L)'
;PLIRRGALVFALITVVVAFLYRALALAFPDAWFSAAPQPLVHLPEFVLGMGLAWAFRQGWRPRLPIFVGLAAIAAVVIAIVLLPGFMPGSLPAFLITGFGTELFAVACALAIIAAAQRTVAGKHSAFASPLQVRLGEWSYAFYLVHASFVYIALRIFGVQPVSWWNLLWFAALLCIALAAAAALHHLVEKPFERRMRAWKDAREAS
;
A
#
# COMPACT_ATOMS: atom_id res chain seq x y z
N PRO A 1 -18.54 17.91 -13.33
CA PRO A 1 -18.65 18.08 -11.86
C PRO A 1 -19.27 16.85 -11.17
N LEU A 2 -20.34 16.26 -11.71
CA LEU A 2 -21.06 15.13 -11.11
C LEU A 2 -20.21 13.85 -11.04
N ILE A 3 -19.51 13.48 -12.11
CA ILE A 3 -18.66 12.28 -12.18
C ILE A 3 -17.50 12.37 -11.15
N ARG A 4 -16.90 13.55 -11.00
CA ARG A 4 -15.86 13.80 -10.00
C ARG A 4 -16.39 13.63 -8.57
N ARG A 5 -17.60 14.14 -8.28
CA ARG A 5 -18.25 13.95 -6.99
C ARG A 5 -18.52 12.47 -6.73
N GLY A 6 -19.01 11.74 -7.74
CA GLY A 6 -19.24 10.29 -7.65
C GLY A 6 -17.98 9.51 -7.26
N ALA A 7 -16.83 9.82 -7.89
CA ALA A 7 -15.55 9.17 -7.57
C ALA A 7 -15.08 9.44 -6.13
N LEU A 8 -15.25 10.66 -5.64
CA LEU A 8 -14.91 11.01 -4.25
C LEU A 8 -15.85 10.36 -3.24
N VAL A 9 -17.15 10.34 -3.54
CA VAL A 9 -18.14 9.64 -2.71
C VAL A 9 -17.83 8.14 -2.65
N PHE A 10 -17.49 7.54 -3.78
CA PHE A 10 -17.08 6.13 -3.84
C PHE A 10 -15.83 5.86 -2.98
N ALA A 11 -14.80 6.69 -3.09
CA ALA A 11 -13.61 6.58 -2.25
C ALA A 11 -13.94 6.76 -0.75
N LEU A 12 -14.80 7.71 -0.40
CA LEU A 12 -15.25 7.92 0.99
C LEU A 12 -16.03 6.71 1.53
N ILE A 13 -16.98 6.18 0.75
CA ILE A 13 -17.74 4.99 1.12
C ILE A 13 -16.78 3.82 1.38
N THR A 14 -15.77 3.64 0.53
CA THR A 14 -14.78 2.59 0.71
C THR A 14 -14.02 2.70 2.04
N VAL A 15 -13.60 3.92 2.41
CA VAL A 15 -12.97 4.17 3.71
C VAL A 15 -13.91 3.83 4.86
N VAL A 16 -15.16 4.32 4.79
CA VAL A 16 -16.18 4.05 5.82
C VAL A 16 -16.42 2.56 5.98
N VAL A 17 -16.55 1.83 4.86
CA VAL A 17 -16.75 0.37 4.87
C VAL A 17 -15.55 -0.36 5.49
N ALA A 18 -14.31 0.06 5.19
CA ALA A 18 -13.11 -0.52 5.77
C ALA A 18 -13.08 -0.35 7.30
N PHE A 19 -13.33 0.87 7.78
CA PHE A 19 -13.36 1.14 9.22
C PHE A 19 -14.51 0.43 9.93
N LEU A 20 -15.70 0.36 9.29
CA LEU A 20 -16.85 -0.35 9.85
C LEU A 20 -16.58 -1.86 9.93
N TYR A 21 -16.05 -2.45 8.86
CA TYR A 21 -15.65 -3.87 8.87
C TYR A 21 -14.66 -4.13 10.00
N ARG A 22 -13.65 -3.30 10.16
CA ARG A 22 -12.63 -3.45 11.19
C ARG A 22 -13.24 -3.30 12.60
N ALA A 23 -14.12 -2.33 12.80
CA ALA A 23 -14.83 -2.14 14.07
C ALA A 23 -15.68 -3.38 14.42
N LEU A 24 -16.41 -3.94 13.46
CA LEU A 24 -17.20 -5.15 13.63
C LEU A 24 -16.32 -6.36 13.94
N ALA A 25 -15.19 -6.53 13.25
CA ALA A 25 -14.25 -7.62 13.51
C ALA A 25 -13.62 -7.54 14.91
N LEU A 26 -13.36 -6.33 15.42
CA LEU A 26 -12.89 -6.12 16.80
C LEU A 26 -13.97 -6.35 17.84
N ALA A 27 -15.23 -5.98 17.54
CA ALA A 27 -16.35 -6.17 18.45
C ALA A 27 -16.83 -7.64 18.52
N PHE A 28 -16.66 -8.39 17.43
CA PHE A 28 -17.10 -9.79 17.30
C PHE A 28 -15.96 -10.68 16.78
N PRO A 29 -14.92 -10.95 17.60
CA PRO A 29 -13.72 -11.66 17.15
C PRO A 29 -14.00 -13.11 16.72
N ASP A 30 -15.04 -13.74 17.28
CA ASP A 30 -15.44 -15.13 16.97
C ASP A 30 -16.41 -15.23 15.78
N ALA A 31 -16.79 -14.11 15.17
CA ALA A 31 -17.68 -14.12 14.02
C ALA A 31 -16.95 -14.65 12.77
N TRP A 32 -17.67 -15.34 11.89
CA TRP A 32 -17.12 -15.92 10.67
C TRP A 32 -16.40 -14.91 9.76
N PHE A 33 -16.83 -13.65 9.75
CA PHE A 33 -16.22 -12.59 8.95
C PHE A 33 -14.90 -12.06 9.55
N SER A 34 -14.64 -12.27 10.85
CA SER A 34 -13.39 -11.84 11.50
C SER A 34 -12.18 -12.61 11.00
N ALA A 35 -12.39 -13.84 10.51
CA ALA A 35 -11.38 -14.70 9.91
C ALA A 35 -11.35 -14.60 8.37
N ALA A 36 -11.80 -13.48 7.80
CA ALA A 36 -11.81 -13.30 6.36
C ALA A 36 -10.38 -13.43 5.76
N PRO A 37 -10.25 -14.02 4.56
CA PRO A 37 -8.96 -14.13 3.88
C PRO A 37 -8.31 -12.76 3.67
N GLN A 38 -6.98 -12.68 3.87
CA GLN A 38 -6.21 -11.43 3.75
C GLN A 38 -6.51 -10.61 2.48
N PRO A 39 -6.65 -11.22 1.29
CA PRO A 39 -6.98 -10.43 0.09
C PRO A 39 -8.33 -9.69 0.18
N LEU A 40 -9.30 -10.24 0.90
CA LEU A 40 -10.59 -9.57 1.12
C LEU A 40 -10.49 -8.46 2.16
N VAL A 41 -9.68 -8.66 3.19
CA VAL A 41 -9.42 -7.64 4.22
C VAL A 41 -8.77 -6.39 3.62
N HIS A 42 -7.84 -6.56 2.66
CA HIS A 42 -7.12 -5.46 2.01
C HIS A 42 -7.80 -4.95 0.72
N LEU A 43 -8.92 -5.52 0.31
CA LEU A 43 -9.67 -5.07 -0.86
C LEU A 43 -10.10 -3.59 -0.77
N PRO A 44 -10.56 -3.05 0.37
CA PRO A 44 -10.92 -1.64 0.50
C PRO A 44 -9.77 -0.68 0.19
N GLU A 45 -8.54 -1.02 0.55
CA GLU A 45 -7.35 -0.18 0.29
C GLU A 45 -7.08 -0.08 -1.22
N PHE A 46 -7.21 -1.20 -1.93
CA PHE A 46 -7.09 -1.24 -3.39
C PHE A 46 -8.21 -0.43 -4.06
N VAL A 47 -9.46 -0.61 -3.62
CA VAL A 47 -10.62 0.13 -4.14
C VAL A 47 -10.53 1.62 -3.84
N LEU A 48 -9.99 2.02 -2.67
CA LEU A 48 -9.67 3.40 -2.35
C LEU A 48 -8.70 4.00 -3.36
N GLY A 49 -7.61 3.29 -3.65
CA GLY A 49 -6.61 3.72 -4.64
C GLY A 49 -7.22 3.94 -6.02
N MET A 50 -8.08 3.03 -6.49
CA MET A 50 -8.80 3.16 -7.77
C MET A 50 -9.75 4.36 -7.77
N GLY A 51 -10.53 4.56 -6.71
CA GLY A 51 -11.46 5.69 -6.59
C GLY A 51 -10.75 7.04 -6.62
N LEU A 52 -9.62 7.15 -5.92
CA LEU A 52 -8.78 8.35 -5.91
C LEU A 52 -8.12 8.61 -7.25
N ALA A 53 -7.60 7.57 -7.93
CA ALA A 53 -7.05 7.69 -9.27
C ALA A 53 -8.12 8.13 -10.28
N TRP A 54 -9.32 7.59 -10.17
CA TRP A 54 -10.46 8.01 -10.99
C TRP A 54 -10.83 9.47 -10.75
N ALA A 55 -10.97 9.89 -9.48
CA ALA A 55 -11.24 11.30 -9.13
C ALA A 55 -10.14 12.23 -9.68
N PHE A 56 -8.88 11.81 -9.56
CA PHE A 56 -7.73 12.54 -10.08
C PHE A 56 -7.77 12.69 -11.62
N ARG A 57 -8.13 11.64 -12.35
CA ARG A 57 -8.34 11.70 -13.82
C ARG A 57 -9.49 12.63 -14.20
N GLN A 58 -10.53 12.76 -13.37
CA GLN A 58 -11.65 13.69 -13.56
C GLN A 58 -11.33 15.14 -13.16
N GLY A 59 -10.06 15.45 -12.96
CA GLY A 59 -9.60 16.80 -12.67
C GLY A 59 -9.70 17.21 -11.21
N TRP A 60 -9.91 16.26 -10.28
CA TRP A 60 -9.79 16.55 -8.86
C TRP A 60 -8.32 16.82 -8.50
N ARG A 61 -8.04 18.02 -7.99
CA ARG A 61 -6.69 18.49 -7.66
C ARG A 61 -6.74 19.15 -6.29
N PRO A 62 -6.73 18.38 -5.20
CA PRO A 62 -6.65 18.95 -3.86
C PRO A 62 -5.27 19.58 -3.68
N ARG A 63 -5.20 20.77 -3.11
CA ARG A 63 -3.92 21.48 -2.87
C ARG A 63 -3.24 20.92 -1.64
N LEU A 64 -2.76 19.69 -1.71
CA LEU A 64 -2.07 19.01 -0.61
C LEU A 64 -0.55 19.16 -0.76
N PRO A 65 0.13 19.81 0.18
CA PRO A 65 1.59 19.80 0.23
C PRO A 65 2.10 18.39 0.52
N ILE A 66 3.22 18.01 -0.11
CA ILE A 66 3.79 16.66 0.06
C ILE A 66 4.15 16.34 1.51
N PHE A 67 4.58 17.34 2.28
CA PHE A 67 4.94 17.16 3.68
C PHE A 67 3.75 16.74 4.55
N VAL A 68 2.51 17.10 4.19
CA VAL A 68 1.30 16.68 4.93
C VAL A 68 1.12 15.16 4.82
N GLY A 69 1.26 14.60 3.61
CA GLY A 69 1.19 13.15 3.42
C GLY A 69 2.31 12.40 4.15
N LEU A 70 3.55 12.90 4.04
CA LEU A 70 4.69 12.30 4.73
C LEU A 70 4.58 12.42 6.25
N ALA A 71 4.12 13.56 6.77
CA ALA A 71 3.89 13.76 8.19
C ALA A 71 2.78 12.84 8.71
N ALA A 72 1.71 12.63 7.94
CA ALA A 72 0.65 11.70 8.29
C ALA A 72 1.17 10.26 8.38
N ILE A 73 1.98 9.81 7.42
CA ILE A 73 2.62 8.49 7.47
C ILE A 73 3.50 8.38 8.72
N ALA A 74 4.38 9.36 8.94
CA ALA A 74 5.28 9.35 10.10
C ALA A 74 4.48 9.34 11.42
N ALA A 75 3.44 10.15 11.54
CA ALA A 75 2.60 10.19 12.73
C ALA A 75 1.91 8.84 13.02
N VAL A 76 1.36 8.19 11.99
CA VAL A 76 0.71 6.88 12.15
C VAL A 76 1.74 5.81 12.53
N VAL A 77 2.91 5.78 11.88
CA VAL A 77 3.98 4.81 12.21
C VAL A 77 4.49 5.02 13.64
N ILE A 78 4.76 6.26 14.03
CA ILE A 78 5.18 6.61 15.39
C ILE A 78 4.12 6.18 16.40
N ALA A 79 2.84 6.45 16.11
CA ALA A 79 1.75 6.05 16.98
C ALA A 79 1.64 4.52 17.14
N ILE A 80 1.74 3.76 16.03
CA ILE A 80 1.72 2.28 16.05
C ILE A 80 2.87 1.72 16.90
N VAL A 81 4.04 2.32 16.81
CA VAL A 81 5.24 1.82 17.53
C VAL A 81 5.24 2.22 18.99
N LEU A 82 4.86 3.46 19.28
CA LEU A 82 5.07 4.02 20.62
C LEU A 82 3.85 3.89 21.55
N LEU A 83 2.63 4.12 21.07
CA LEU A 83 1.46 4.19 21.95
C LEU A 83 1.20 2.89 22.74
N PRO A 84 1.29 1.68 22.14
CA PRO A 84 1.08 0.45 22.90
C PRO A 84 2.09 0.23 24.03
N GLY A 85 3.33 0.70 23.82
CA GLY A 85 4.41 0.60 24.82
C GLY A 85 4.34 1.65 25.92
N PHE A 86 4.02 2.91 25.57
CA PHE A 86 4.01 4.01 26.53
C PHE A 86 2.68 4.14 27.30
N MET A 87 1.56 3.72 26.70
CA MET A 87 0.22 3.88 27.27
C MET A 87 -0.59 2.57 27.12
N PRO A 88 -0.10 1.44 27.67
CA PRO A 88 -0.78 0.14 27.53
C PRO A 88 -2.19 0.22 28.15
N GLY A 89 -3.18 -0.38 27.47
CA GLY A 89 -4.58 -0.39 27.91
C GLY A 89 -5.33 0.94 27.76
N SER A 90 -4.69 2.00 27.27
CA SER A 90 -5.35 3.27 27.01
C SER A 90 -6.19 3.22 25.72
N LEU A 91 -7.22 4.09 25.64
CA LEU A 91 -8.03 4.22 24.43
C LEU A 91 -7.19 4.56 23.17
N PRO A 92 -6.21 5.48 23.20
CA PRO A 92 -5.34 5.71 22.05
C PRO A 92 -4.57 4.47 21.59
N ALA A 93 -4.00 3.69 22.52
CA ALA A 93 -3.28 2.46 22.20
C ALA A 93 -4.22 1.42 21.61
N PHE A 94 -5.42 1.26 22.13
CA PHE A 94 -6.45 0.38 21.58
C PHE A 94 -6.83 0.79 20.15
N LEU A 95 -7.13 2.06 19.93
CA LEU A 95 -7.52 2.57 18.62
C LEU A 95 -6.40 2.39 17.57
N ILE A 96 -5.16 2.71 17.92
CA ILE A 96 -4.05 2.58 16.97
C ILE A 96 -3.73 1.11 16.67
N THR A 97 -3.82 0.23 17.65
CA THR A 97 -3.64 -1.20 17.43
C THR A 97 -4.77 -1.80 16.59
N GLY A 98 -5.99 -1.35 16.82
CA GLY A 98 -7.17 -1.82 16.11
C GLY A 98 -7.28 -1.30 14.68
N PHE A 99 -6.99 -0.02 14.43
CA PHE A 99 -7.24 0.68 13.16
C PHE A 99 -5.96 1.18 12.48
N GLY A 100 -4.79 0.79 12.97
CA GLY A 100 -3.51 1.30 12.45
C GLY A 100 -3.31 1.06 10.96
N THR A 101 -3.75 -0.09 10.44
CA THR A 101 -3.65 -0.44 9.02
C THR A 101 -4.48 0.50 8.15
N GLU A 102 -5.73 0.74 8.52
CA GLU A 102 -6.65 1.62 7.80
C GLU A 102 -6.18 3.08 7.85
N LEU A 103 -5.69 3.52 9.02
CA LEU A 103 -5.11 4.86 9.17
C LEU A 103 -3.84 5.01 8.31
N PHE A 104 -2.99 3.98 8.27
CA PHE A 104 -1.79 3.97 7.44
C PHE A 104 -2.15 4.02 5.94
N ALA A 105 -3.15 3.26 5.51
CA ALA A 105 -3.64 3.29 4.12
C ALA A 105 -4.14 4.68 3.72
N VAL A 106 -4.90 5.35 4.58
CA VAL A 106 -5.36 6.73 4.35
C VAL A 106 -4.18 7.71 4.28
N ALA A 107 -3.20 7.58 5.18
CA ALA A 107 -1.99 8.41 5.17
C ALA A 107 -1.17 8.22 3.89
N CYS A 108 -1.00 6.98 3.44
CA CYS A 108 -0.37 6.66 2.15
C CYS A 108 -1.15 7.26 0.98
N ALA A 109 -2.47 7.18 0.98
CA ALA A 109 -3.32 7.76 -0.05
C ALA A 109 -3.12 9.29 -0.16
N LEU A 110 -3.04 10.00 0.97
CA LEU A 110 -2.73 11.43 1.01
C LEU A 110 -1.35 11.74 0.41
N ALA A 111 -0.34 10.95 0.75
CA ALA A 111 1.02 11.12 0.22
C ALA A 111 1.07 10.87 -1.30
N ILE A 112 0.40 9.83 -1.79
CA ILE A 112 0.32 9.49 -3.22
C ILE A 112 -0.36 10.62 -4.00
N ILE A 113 -1.49 11.15 -3.51
CA ILE A 113 -2.20 12.25 -4.15
C ILE A 113 -1.32 13.51 -4.19
N ALA A 114 -0.66 13.84 -3.08
CA ALA A 114 0.23 14.99 -3.01
C ALA A 114 1.42 14.86 -3.99
N ALA A 115 2.02 13.66 -4.09
CA ALA A 115 3.08 13.38 -5.05
C ALA A 115 2.59 13.47 -6.51
N ALA A 116 1.44 12.87 -6.82
CA ALA A 116 0.85 12.92 -8.15
C ALA A 116 0.56 14.36 -8.62
N GLN A 117 0.07 15.22 -7.72
CA GLN A 117 -0.15 16.64 -8.04
C GLN A 117 1.13 17.37 -8.39
N ARG A 118 2.22 17.12 -7.65
CA ARG A 118 3.53 17.75 -7.96
C ARG A 118 4.02 17.33 -9.34
N THR A 119 3.86 16.04 -9.68
CA THR A 119 4.25 15.53 -10.99
C THR A 119 3.45 16.17 -12.12
N VAL A 120 2.11 16.27 -11.98
CA VAL A 120 1.25 16.92 -12.97
C VAL A 120 1.51 18.42 -13.08
N ALA A 121 1.92 19.07 -12.00
CA ALA A 121 2.31 20.48 -11.99
C ALA A 121 3.73 20.73 -12.54
N GLY A 122 4.41 19.72 -13.07
CA GLY A 122 5.76 19.83 -13.60
C GLY A 122 6.84 20.15 -12.55
N LYS A 123 6.50 20.00 -11.24
CA LYS A 123 7.45 20.28 -10.16
C LYS A 123 8.36 19.08 -9.94
N HIS A 124 9.65 19.31 -9.81
CA HIS A 124 10.61 18.27 -9.44
C HIS A 124 10.16 17.55 -8.15
N SER A 125 10.10 16.23 -8.23
CA SER A 125 9.80 15.37 -7.08
C SER A 125 10.88 14.30 -6.97
N ALA A 126 11.41 14.08 -5.79
CA ALA A 126 12.31 12.95 -5.52
C ALA A 126 11.67 11.61 -5.90
N PHE A 127 10.34 11.50 -5.78
CA PHE A 127 9.57 10.32 -6.16
C PHE A 127 9.46 10.08 -7.69
N ALA A 128 9.85 11.04 -8.51
CA ALA A 128 9.91 10.91 -9.97
C ALA A 128 11.33 10.61 -10.48
N SER A 129 12.26 10.28 -9.61
CA SER A 129 13.61 9.87 -10.01
C SER A 129 13.57 8.52 -10.75
N PRO A 130 14.50 8.25 -11.69
CA PRO A 130 14.54 7.00 -12.44
C PRO A 130 14.58 5.76 -11.55
N LEU A 131 15.24 5.84 -10.40
CA LEU A 131 15.29 4.75 -9.42
C LEU A 131 13.91 4.50 -8.80
N GLN A 132 13.21 5.56 -8.37
CA GLN A 132 11.88 5.44 -7.77
C GLN A 132 10.85 4.90 -8.77
N VAL A 133 10.94 5.31 -10.03
CA VAL A 133 10.08 4.79 -11.10
C VAL A 133 10.32 3.29 -11.29
N ARG A 134 11.59 2.84 -11.36
CA ARG A 134 11.92 1.41 -11.45
C ARG A 134 11.44 0.60 -10.25
N LEU A 135 11.62 1.11 -9.03
CA LEU A 135 11.10 0.45 -7.83
C LEU A 135 9.58 0.37 -7.86
N GLY A 136 8.90 1.40 -8.37
CA GLY A 136 7.46 1.37 -8.61
C GLY A 136 7.04 0.31 -9.63
N GLU A 137 7.76 0.18 -10.74
CA GLU A 137 7.53 -0.87 -11.74
C GLU A 137 7.70 -2.28 -11.15
N TRP A 138 8.68 -2.48 -10.27
CA TRP A 138 8.94 -3.78 -9.62
C TRP A 138 8.04 -4.05 -8.42
N SER A 139 7.27 -3.07 -7.94
CA SER A 139 6.51 -3.16 -6.69
C SER A 139 5.51 -4.31 -6.68
N TYR A 140 4.84 -4.58 -7.81
CA TYR A 140 3.92 -5.70 -7.94
C TYR A 140 4.64 -7.05 -7.85
N ALA A 141 5.72 -7.22 -8.60
CA ALA A 141 6.55 -8.41 -8.54
C ALA A 141 7.14 -8.61 -7.14
N PHE A 142 7.59 -7.51 -6.49
CA PHE A 142 8.08 -7.54 -5.11
C PHE A 142 7.00 -8.01 -4.13
N TYR A 143 5.77 -7.50 -4.26
CA TYR A 143 4.64 -7.95 -3.43
C TYR A 143 4.40 -9.46 -3.55
N LEU A 144 4.53 -10.02 -4.74
CA LEU A 144 4.33 -11.45 -4.96
C LEU A 144 5.42 -12.33 -4.32
N VAL A 145 6.67 -11.88 -4.32
CA VAL A 145 7.80 -12.74 -3.94
C VAL A 145 8.30 -12.51 -2.51
N HIS A 146 8.18 -11.30 -1.94
CA HIS A 146 8.82 -10.96 -0.66
C HIS A 146 8.36 -11.85 0.49
N ALA A 147 7.06 -12.15 0.57
CA ALA A 147 6.52 -13.00 1.62
C ALA A 147 7.09 -14.41 1.55
N SER A 148 7.27 -14.97 0.35
CA SER A 148 7.87 -16.28 0.16
C SER A 148 9.30 -16.34 0.72
N PHE A 149 10.12 -15.33 0.47
CA PHE A 149 11.47 -15.26 1.01
C PHE A 149 11.48 -15.14 2.53
N VAL A 150 10.57 -14.34 3.11
CA VAL A 150 10.43 -14.23 4.57
C VAL A 150 10.03 -15.58 5.18
N TYR A 151 9.04 -16.28 4.61
CA TYR A 151 8.62 -17.58 5.10
C TYR A 151 9.71 -18.65 4.95
N ILE A 152 10.45 -18.66 3.84
CA ILE A 152 11.60 -19.55 3.65
C ILE A 152 12.66 -19.28 4.70
N ALA A 153 13.02 -18.01 4.93
CA ALA A 153 13.99 -17.63 5.96
C ALA A 153 13.55 -18.06 7.36
N LEU A 154 12.28 -17.81 7.71
CA LEU A 154 11.73 -18.26 9.00
C LEU A 154 11.72 -19.79 9.13
N ARG A 155 11.48 -20.51 8.04
CA ARG A 155 11.51 -21.98 8.05
C ARG A 155 12.91 -22.55 8.23
N ILE A 156 13.93 -21.89 7.67
CA ILE A 156 15.33 -22.36 7.73
C ILE A 156 15.99 -21.93 9.04
N PHE A 157 15.82 -20.67 9.43
CA PHE A 157 16.56 -20.06 10.54
C PHE A 157 15.73 -19.93 11.82
N GLY A 158 14.43 -20.15 11.76
CA GLY A 158 13.51 -19.93 12.88
C GLY A 158 13.34 -18.45 13.24
N VAL A 159 12.58 -18.18 14.30
CA VAL A 159 12.41 -16.84 14.86
C VAL A 159 13.66 -16.47 15.65
N GLN A 160 14.33 -15.42 15.25
CA GLN A 160 15.56 -14.96 15.90
C GLN A 160 15.24 -13.98 17.03
N PRO A 161 15.99 -14.00 18.14
CA PRO A 161 15.85 -13.01 19.21
C PRO A 161 16.19 -11.61 18.67
N VAL A 162 15.58 -10.57 19.26
CA VAL A 162 15.81 -9.18 18.85
C VAL A 162 17.28 -8.82 19.06
N SER A 163 17.97 -8.50 17.96
CA SER A 163 19.37 -8.09 17.98
C SER A 163 19.72 -7.18 16.80
N TRP A 164 20.87 -6.50 16.86
CA TRP A 164 21.37 -5.69 15.73
C TRP A 164 21.63 -6.51 14.45
N TRP A 165 21.90 -7.80 14.57
CA TRP A 165 22.04 -8.72 13.45
C TRP A 165 20.77 -8.84 12.62
N ASN A 166 19.60 -8.57 13.20
CA ASN A 166 18.33 -8.59 12.48
C ASN A 166 18.26 -7.50 11.40
N LEU A 167 19.01 -6.39 11.57
CA LEU A 167 19.13 -5.37 10.50
C LEU A 167 19.87 -5.92 9.28
N LEU A 168 20.93 -6.71 9.49
CA LEU A 168 21.65 -7.35 8.38
C LEU A 168 20.79 -8.41 7.70
N TRP A 169 20.07 -9.22 8.47
CA TRP A 169 19.10 -10.18 7.93
C TRP A 169 18.00 -9.49 7.12
N PHE A 170 17.44 -8.42 7.65
CA PHE A 170 16.45 -7.62 6.95
C PHE A 170 17.00 -7.04 5.65
N ALA A 171 18.20 -6.45 5.68
CA ALA A 171 18.84 -5.90 4.49
C ALA A 171 19.13 -6.97 3.45
N ALA A 172 19.63 -8.15 3.87
CA ALA A 172 19.89 -9.25 2.96
C ALA A 172 18.60 -9.77 2.30
N LEU A 173 17.55 -10.02 3.08
CA LEU A 173 16.25 -10.47 2.57
C LEU A 173 15.63 -9.43 1.64
N LEU A 174 15.72 -8.14 1.98
CA LEU A 174 15.25 -7.05 1.13
C LEU A 174 16.00 -7.03 -0.21
N CYS A 175 17.32 -7.14 -0.21
CA CYS A 175 18.12 -7.19 -1.44
C CYS A 175 17.76 -8.40 -2.30
N ILE A 176 17.62 -9.59 -1.70
CA ILE A 176 17.22 -10.81 -2.40
C ILE A 176 15.82 -10.65 -3.01
N ALA A 177 14.86 -10.15 -2.23
CA ALA A 177 13.49 -9.94 -2.70
C ALA A 177 13.41 -8.90 -3.83
N LEU A 178 14.19 -7.80 -3.75
CA LEU A 178 14.28 -6.80 -4.82
C LEU A 178 14.92 -7.37 -6.09
N ALA A 179 15.99 -8.16 -5.97
CA ALA A 179 16.62 -8.82 -7.11
C ALA A 179 15.66 -9.82 -7.79
N ALA A 180 14.95 -10.62 -6.99
CA ALA A 180 13.94 -11.54 -7.50
C ALA A 180 12.74 -10.80 -8.15
N ALA A 181 12.30 -9.70 -7.56
CA ALA A 181 11.25 -8.84 -8.13
C ALA A 181 11.68 -8.25 -9.49
N ALA A 182 12.90 -7.73 -9.58
CA ALA A 182 13.45 -7.24 -10.84
C ALA A 182 13.54 -8.35 -11.90
N ALA A 183 14.01 -9.53 -11.52
CA ALA A 183 14.07 -10.69 -12.42
C ALA A 183 12.65 -11.09 -12.89
N LEU A 184 11.69 -11.21 -11.99
CA LEU A 184 10.30 -11.55 -12.33
C LEU A 184 9.67 -10.51 -13.26
N HIS A 185 9.87 -9.22 -12.98
CA HIS A 185 9.37 -8.14 -13.81
C HIS A 185 9.96 -8.20 -15.23
N HIS A 186 11.28 -8.36 -15.38
CA HIS A 186 11.93 -8.36 -16.68
C HIS A 186 11.74 -9.65 -17.49
N LEU A 187 11.71 -10.81 -16.82
CA LEU A 187 11.66 -12.11 -17.49
C LEU A 187 10.22 -12.60 -17.74
N VAL A 188 9.27 -12.20 -16.92
CA VAL A 188 7.89 -12.70 -17.01
C VAL A 188 6.91 -11.57 -17.32
N GLU A 189 6.81 -10.57 -16.46
CA GLU A 189 5.76 -9.55 -16.53
C GLU A 189 5.87 -8.71 -17.83
N LYS A 190 7.02 -8.15 -18.10
CA LYS A 190 7.27 -7.30 -19.27
C LYS A 190 7.09 -8.02 -20.62
N PRO A 191 7.60 -9.26 -20.84
CA PRO A 191 7.32 -10.01 -22.04
C PRO A 191 5.85 -10.36 -22.22
N PHE A 192 5.17 -10.74 -21.11
CA PHE A 192 3.77 -11.10 -21.15
C PHE A 192 2.89 -9.88 -21.48
N GLU A 193 3.14 -8.73 -20.86
CA GLU A 193 2.47 -7.47 -21.16
C GLU A 193 2.61 -7.06 -22.63
N ARG A 194 3.81 -7.18 -23.20
CA ARG A 194 4.06 -6.89 -24.62
C ARG A 194 3.24 -7.80 -25.54
N ARG A 195 3.17 -9.09 -25.23
CA ARG A 195 2.37 -10.05 -26.00
C ARG A 195 0.87 -9.72 -25.93
N MET A 196 0.37 -9.37 -24.75
CA MET A 196 -1.03 -9.01 -24.57
C MET A 196 -1.41 -7.74 -25.32
N ARG A 197 -0.54 -6.72 -25.30
CA ARG A 197 -0.73 -5.49 -26.08
C ARG A 197 -0.78 -5.78 -27.57
N ALA A 198 0.18 -6.52 -28.09
CA ALA A 198 0.23 -6.90 -29.50
C ALA A 198 -1.03 -7.68 -29.94
N TRP A 199 -1.54 -8.57 -29.08
CA TRP A 199 -2.77 -9.31 -29.36
C TRP A 199 -4.02 -8.40 -29.36
N LYS A 200 -4.07 -7.40 -28.47
CA LYS A 200 -5.14 -6.41 -28.47
C LYS A 200 -5.13 -5.56 -29.74
N ASP A 201 -3.94 -5.03 -30.11
CA ASP A 201 -3.77 -4.18 -31.29
C ASP A 201 -4.15 -4.94 -32.59
N ALA A 202 -3.82 -6.25 -32.67
CA ALA A 202 -4.22 -7.10 -33.78
C ALA A 202 -5.74 -7.30 -33.89
N ARG A 203 -6.44 -7.34 -32.75
CA ARG A 203 -7.91 -7.46 -32.72
C ARG A 203 -8.63 -6.15 -33.08
N GLU A 204 -8.06 -5.01 -32.76
CA GLU A 204 -8.62 -3.70 -33.10
C GLU A 204 -8.39 -3.33 -34.59
N ALA A 205 -7.45 -4.02 -35.27
CA ALA A 205 -7.14 -3.84 -36.68
C ALA A 205 -7.93 -4.79 -37.62
N SER A 206 -8.63 -5.77 -37.08
CA SER A 206 -9.50 -6.74 -37.81
C SER A 206 -10.96 -6.33 -37.74
#